data_5dc04b31ee21bb7d62dc1519323101ae
#
_entry.id   5dc04b31ee21bb7d62dc1519323101ae
#
_cell.length_a   1.000
_cell.length_b   1.000
_cell.length_c   1.000
_cell.angle_alpha   90.00
_cell.angle_beta   90.00
_cell.angle_gamma   90.00
#
_symmetry.space_group_name_H-M   'P 1'
#
loop_
_entity.id
_entity.type
_entity.pdbx_description
1 polymer ?
#
loop_
_entity_poly.entity_id
_entity_poly.type
_entity_poly.pdbx_seq_one_letter_code
_entity_poly.pdbx_strand_id
1 'polypeptide(L)'
;MIWGLALFMTLIFLTSGAGIFLLSDQNLYLPLQITNTLELISIMHPDKYNSSDLIKSAQNAIFEELDRYSGILEPRELDRVHEEFTGSYGGIGITVLGHDHGLMIMSVREDGPAGQAGIKTGDIIIKADSTDLAGLTAYQSTFLLRGIENTALQLSISRNQMTDTLTFELARKLLPLIHIPYAGITENRSLYIKISDFEMGLSRELRNILDSLYLNNPDSVGQIILDLRGNPGGLLREAYSTANLFLEDGHLIVGVKGRSIWHNEEYFSSGSDITGNVPLALIVDQNSASAAEILSGSLKYANRAILVGDTTYGKGLVQEFSGLSDGSGLRLTTSRYYFEGGIFLNNPEAEVIDSAAGIPPDYYFHFEEQQRFIIDLENSSLLREFAIDNKENIVRYAPFTEADPIWMNRFYDYLEENNFNYISTIAGIAYLTKQLITLSDYDQAYIDAIDRVCELAQNDDKNQFEVHKDYIKRRLYQTALESEFGTTRAYRDAIIPYRLDIQFAEMKLKNKNPKFKE
;
A
#
# COMPACT_ATOMS: atom_id res chain seq x y z
N MET A 1 -66.40 21.67 6.11
CA MET A 1 -65.57 21.30 7.27
C MET A 1 -65.67 19.81 7.66
N ILE A 2 -66.90 19.23 7.69
CA ILE A 2 -67.12 17.81 8.07
C ILE A 2 -66.44 16.80 7.10
N TRP A 3 -66.49 17.08 5.78
CA TRP A 3 -65.81 16.22 4.76
C TRP A 3 -64.32 16.26 4.77
N GLY A 4 -63.69 17.36 5.19
CA GLY A 4 -62.23 17.46 5.35
C GLY A 4 -61.74 16.66 6.55
N LEU A 5 -62.51 16.62 7.65
CA LEU A 5 -62.18 15.83 8.85
C LEU A 5 -62.32 14.34 8.57
N ALA A 6 -63.34 13.91 7.79
CA ALA A 6 -63.51 12.51 7.41
C ALA A 6 -62.38 12.02 6.48
N LEU A 7 -61.96 12.85 5.53
CA LEU A 7 -60.82 12.52 4.65
C LEU A 7 -59.50 12.43 5.41
N PHE A 8 -59.32 13.34 6.37
CA PHE A 8 -58.12 13.34 7.25
C PHE A 8 -58.10 12.13 8.18
N MET A 9 -59.25 11.76 8.76
CA MET A 9 -59.36 10.54 9.56
C MET A 9 -59.21 9.26 8.74
N THR A 10 -59.69 9.20 7.48
CA THR A 10 -59.47 8.05 6.60
C THR A 10 -58.02 7.94 6.16
N LEU A 11 -57.32 9.07 5.93
CA LEU A 11 -55.90 9.08 5.63
C LEU A 11 -55.06 8.60 6.85
N ILE A 12 -55.43 9.02 8.08
CA ILE A 12 -54.82 8.55 9.32
C ILE A 12 -55.07 7.05 9.53
N PHE A 13 -56.28 6.56 9.22
CA PHE A 13 -56.62 5.13 9.33
C PHE A 13 -55.89 4.29 8.28
N LEU A 14 -55.73 4.78 7.04
CA LEU A 14 -54.96 4.10 6.00
C LEU A 14 -53.47 4.10 6.30
N THR A 15 -52.94 5.21 6.79
CA THR A 15 -51.53 5.28 7.22
C THR A 15 -51.27 4.48 8.50
N SER A 16 -52.23 4.43 9.45
CA SER A 16 -52.09 3.60 10.64
C SER A 16 -52.25 2.10 10.34
N GLY A 17 -53.12 1.73 9.40
CA GLY A 17 -53.28 0.34 8.97
C GLY A 17 -52.08 -0.18 8.19
N ALA A 18 -51.52 0.63 7.28
CA ALA A 18 -50.26 0.35 6.62
C ALA A 18 -49.10 0.37 7.62
N GLY A 19 -49.12 1.30 8.59
CA GLY A 19 -48.15 1.35 9.68
C GLY A 19 -48.19 0.11 10.56
N ILE A 20 -49.38 -0.39 10.92
CA ILE A 20 -49.50 -1.63 11.73
C ILE A 20 -49.06 -2.86 10.94
N PHE A 21 -49.28 -2.93 9.64
CA PHE A 21 -48.78 -4.02 8.81
C PHE A 21 -47.25 -3.96 8.63
N LEU A 22 -46.69 -2.77 8.46
CA LEU A 22 -45.25 -2.54 8.41
C LEU A 22 -44.58 -2.79 9.78
N LEU A 23 -45.27 -2.52 10.90
CA LEU A 23 -44.81 -2.76 12.27
C LEU A 23 -44.82 -4.25 12.65
N SER A 24 -45.48 -5.12 11.90
CA SER A 24 -45.46 -6.55 12.09
C SER A 24 -44.24 -7.25 11.47
N ASP A 25 -43.55 -6.57 10.56
CA ASP A 25 -42.33 -7.05 9.95
C ASP A 25 -41.12 -6.35 10.60
N GLN A 26 -40.36 -7.13 11.41
CA GLN A 26 -39.17 -6.62 12.09
C GLN A 26 -38.15 -6.02 11.14
N ASN A 27 -38.10 -6.48 9.89
CA ASN A 27 -37.17 -5.99 8.88
C ASN A 27 -37.50 -4.57 8.37
N LEU A 28 -38.77 -4.14 8.48
CA LEU A 28 -39.22 -2.80 8.10
C LEU A 28 -39.37 -1.85 9.29
N TYR A 29 -39.64 -2.39 10.49
CA TYR A 29 -39.87 -1.58 11.68
C TYR A 29 -38.61 -0.83 12.16
N LEU A 30 -37.46 -1.52 12.19
CA LEU A 30 -36.21 -0.94 12.69
C LEU A 30 -35.68 0.22 11.82
N PRO A 31 -35.62 0.12 10.47
CA PRO A 31 -35.24 1.25 9.63
C PRO A 31 -36.18 2.47 9.78
N LEU A 32 -37.49 2.24 9.94
CA LEU A 32 -38.46 3.32 10.19
C LEU A 32 -38.23 4.02 11.53
N GLN A 33 -37.79 3.32 12.56
CA GLN A 33 -37.45 3.94 13.85
C GLN A 33 -36.31 4.94 13.71
N ILE A 34 -35.25 4.61 12.97
CA ILE A 34 -34.12 5.52 12.72
C ILE A 34 -34.61 6.76 11.98
N THR A 35 -35.40 6.58 10.92
CA THR A 35 -35.95 7.69 10.15
C THR A 35 -36.83 8.61 11.00
N ASN A 36 -37.78 8.04 11.78
CA ASN A 36 -38.65 8.81 12.70
C ASN A 36 -37.82 9.55 13.78
N THR A 37 -36.78 8.93 14.30
CA THR A 37 -35.88 9.56 15.29
C THR A 37 -35.19 10.79 14.71
N LEU A 38 -34.63 10.69 13.49
CA LEU A 38 -34.00 11.81 12.79
C LEU A 38 -35.00 12.94 12.48
N GLU A 39 -36.21 12.59 12.09
CA GLU A 39 -37.28 13.57 11.84
C GLU A 39 -37.67 14.31 13.14
N LEU A 40 -37.88 13.59 14.24
CA LEU A 40 -38.18 14.21 15.55
C LEU A 40 -37.06 15.10 16.05
N ILE A 41 -35.80 14.71 15.88
CA ILE A 41 -34.63 15.54 16.21
C ILE A 41 -34.69 16.85 15.38
N SER A 42 -34.94 16.74 14.09
CA SER A 42 -34.94 17.90 13.20
C SER A 42 -36.08 18.91 13.51
N ILE A 43 -37.20 18.41 14.07
CA ILE A 43 -38.38 19.24 14.38
C ILE A 43 -38.34 19.77 15.83
N MET A 44 -37.87 18.96 16.79
CA MET A 44 -38.08 19.20 18.22
C MET A 44 -36.81 19.63 18.98
N HIS A 45 -35.63 19.33 18.45
CA HIS A 45 -34.41 19.67 19.16
C HIS A 45 -34.15 21.20 19.14
N PRO A 46 -33.81 21.82 20.30
CA PRO A 46 -33.64 23.28 20.38
C PRO A 46 -32.48 23.79 19.50
N ASP A 47 -31.44 22.99 19.29
CA ASP A 47 -30.34 23.33 18.41
C ASP A 47 -30.55 22.75 17.01
N LYS A 48 -30.09 23.47 16.00
CA LYS A 48 -30.14 23.00 14.60
C LYS A 48 -28.98 22.04 14.35
N TYR A 49 -29.31 20.81 13.98
CA TYR A 49 -28.36 19.81 13.51
C TYR A 49 -28.46 19.64 11.99
N ASN A 50 -27.32 19.32 11.38
CA ASN A 50 -27.31 18.90 9.98
C ASN A 50 -27.74 17.43 9.91
N SER A 51 -28.85 17.14 9.27
CA SER A 51 -29.39 15.78 9.15
C SER A 51 -28.41 14.85 8.40
N SER A 52 -27.63 15.36 7.45
CA SER A 52 -26.61 14.60 6.74
C SER A 52 -25.49 14.10 7.69
N ASP A 53 -25.04 14.96 8.62
CA ASP A 53 -24.00 14.58 9.57
C ASP A 53 -24.48 13.54 10.58
N LEU A 54 -25.77 13.66 11.01
CA LEU A 54 -26.39 12.66 11.88
C LEU A 54 -26.56 11.30 11.19
N ILE A 55 -26.95 11.30 9.90
CA ILE A 55 -27.06 10.07 9.09
C ILE A 55 -25.68 9.43 8.93
N LYS A 56 -24.65 10.20 8.59
CA LYS A 56 -23.27 9.70 8.48
C LYS A 56 -22.78 9.09 9.79
N SER A 57 -23.03 9.74 10.91
CA SER A 57 -22.67 9.21 12.23
C SER A 57 -23.38 7.90 12.54
N ALA A 58 -24.68 7.80 12.23
CA ALA A 58 -25.44 6.57 12.41
C ALA A 58 -24.94 5.44 11.49
N GLN A 59 -24.61 5.73 10.24
CA GLN A 59 -24.03 4.77 9.31
C GLN A 59 -22.69 4.27 9.79
N ASN A 60 -21.79 5.15 10.24
CA ASN A 60 -20.48 4.76 10.78
C ASN A 60 -20.65 3.83 11.99
N ALA A 61 -21.53 4.14 12.93
CA ALA A 61 -21.80 3.29 14.07
C ALA A 61 -22.33 1.88 13.68
N ILE A 62 -23.12 1.78 12.62
CA ILE A 62 -23.57 0.49 12.09
C ILE A 62 -22.39 -0.32 11.55
N PHE A 63 -21.46 0.32 10.83
CA PHE A 63 -20.29 -0.37 10.26
C PHE A 63 -19.27 -0.78 11.31
N GLU A 64 -19.11 -0.04 12.40
CA GLU A 64 -18.26 -0.40 13.54
C GLU A 64 -18.68 -1.75 14.17
N GLU A 65 -19.97 -2.11 14.11
CA GLU A 65 -20.50 -3.39 14.61
C GLU A 65 -20.32 -4.56 13.62
N LEU A 66 -19.88 -4.32 12.38
CA LEU A 66 -19.73 -5.36 11.35
C LEU A 66 -18.27 -5.86 11.29
N ASP A 67 -17.46 -5.16 10.55
CA ASP A 67 -16.05 -5.44 10.35
C ASP A 67 -15.30 -4.17 9.92
N ARG A 68 -13.97 -4.17 10.04
CA ARG A 68 -13.14 -3.00 9.69
C ARG A 68 -13.05 -2.67 8.19
N TYR A 69 -13.63 -3.50 7.32
CA TYR A 69 -13.53 -3.35 5.87
C TYR A 69 -14.84 -2.86 5.24
N SER A 70 -15.97 -3.08 5.92
CA SER A 70 -17.26 -2.54 5.50
C SER A 70 -17.37 -1.07 5.85
N GLY A 71 -18.01 -0.25 4.99
CA GLY A 71 -18.14 1.18 5.25
C GLY A 71 -18.72 1.96 4.09
N ILE A 72 -18.94 3.25 4.32
CA ILE A 72 -19.30 4.21 3.27
C ILE A 72 -18.02 4.78 2.66
N LEU A 73 -17.98 4.84 1.36
CA LEU A 73 -16.93 5.49 0.58
C LEU A 73 -17.43 6.88 0.15
N GLU A 74 -16.65 7.89 0.45
CA GLU A 74 -16.91 9.22 -0.10
C GLU A 74 -16.75 9.17 -1.64
N PRO A 75 -17.38 10.08 -2.40
CA PRO A 75 -17.37 10.04 -3.86
C PRO A 75 -15.95 9.92 -4.47
N ARG A 76 -14.98 10.62 -3.87
CA ARG A 76 -13.59 10.56 -4.33
C ARG A 76 -12.91 9.20 -4.10
N GLU A 77 -13.30 8.50 -3.04
CA GLU A 77 -12.80 7.14 -2.76
C GLU A 77 -13.42 6.14 -3.73
N LEU A 78 -14.68 6.38 -4.11
CA LEU A 78 -15.37 5.58 -5.13
C LEU A 78 -14.72 5.76 -6.51
N ASP A 79 -14.29 6.99 -6.86
CA ASP A 79 -13.55 7.26 -8.10
C ASP A 79 -12.25 6.43 -8.15
N ARG A 80 -11.53 6.33 -7.02
CA ARG A 80 -10.32 5.50 -6.92
C ARG A 80 -10.62 4.01 -7.12
N VAL A 81 -11.68 3.51 -6.50
CA VAL A 81 -12.15 2.13 -6.75
C VAL A 81 -12.43 1.92 -8.23
N HIS A 82 -13.03 2.92 -8.89
CA HIS A 82 -13.28 2.85 -10.33
C HIS A 82 -11.99 2.81 -11.17
N GLU A 83 -10.94 3.56 -10.77
CA GLU A 83 -9.61 3.49 -11.39
C GLU A 83 -9.01 2.09 -11.26
N GLU A 84 -9.10 1.46 -10.08
CA GLU A 84 -8.66 0.07 -9.83
C GLU A 84 -9.35 -0.93 -10.79
N PHE A 85 -10.66 -0.74 -11.02
CA PHE A 85 -11.43 -1.58 -11.95
C PHE A 85 -11.15 -1.31 -13.43
N THR A 86 -10.67 -0.12 -13.79
CA THR A 86 -10.38 0.24 -15.19
C THR A 86 -8.91 0.05 -15.58
N GLY A 87 -8.02 -0.14 -14.60
CA GLY A 87 -6.56 -0.29 -14.79
C GLY A 87 -5.90 0.98 -15.32
N SER A 88 -6.53 2.15 -15.12
CA SER A 88 -6.00 3.44 -15.58
C SER A 88 -6.53 4.59 -14.72
N TYR A 89 -5.78 5.66 -14.65
CA TYR A 89 -6.13 6.85 -13.89
C TYR A 89 -5.92 8.12 -14.71
N GLY A 90 -6.74 9.13 -14.47
CA GLY A 90 -6.54 10.45 -15.04
C GLY A 90 -5.51 11.25 -14.24
N GLY A 91 -4.39 11.63 -14.88
CA GLY A 91 -3.31 12.32 -14.19
C GLY A 91 -2.22 12.84 -15.09
N ILE A 92 -1.09 13.23 -14.50
CA ILE A 92 0.04 13.84 -15.21
C ILE A 92 1.29 12.96 -15.29
N GLY A 93 1.28 11.76 -14.65
CA GLY A 93 2.37 10.78 -14.77
C GLY A 93 3.56 11.08 -13.86
N ILE A 94 3.33 11.42 -12.59
CA ILE A 94 4.36 11.60 -11.58
C ILE A 94 4.08 10.77 -10.33
N THR A 95 5.15 10.39 -9.63
CA THR A 95 5.09 9.89 -8.27
C THR A 95 5.61 10.97 -7.34
N VAL A 96 4.92 11.24 -6.24
CA VAL A 96 5.27 12.32 -5.32
C VAL A 96 5.41 11.82 -3.88
N LEU A 97 6.20 12.55 -3.09
CA LEU A 97 6.35 12.38 -1.65
C LEU A 97 6.05 13.71 -0.96
N GLY A 98 5.50 13.64 0.27
CA GLY A 98 5.32 14.84 1.09
C GLY A 98 6.66 15.51 1.39
N HIS A 99 6.67 16.85 1.35
CA HIS A 99 7.82 17.70 1.64
C HIS A 99 7.32 18.94 2.40
N ASP A 100 8.16 19.55 3.24
CA ASP A 100 7.76 20.70 4.08
C ASP A 100 7.18 21.86 3.28
N HIS A 101 7.68 22.06 2.05
CA HIS A 101 7.26 23.15 1.17
C HIS A 101 6.27 22.72 0.08
N GLY A 102 5.76 21.48 0.12
CA GLY A 102 4.83 20.96 -0.89
C GLY A 102 5.01 19.49 -1.17
N LEU A 103 5.20 19.10 -2.44
CA LEU A 103 5.39 17.71 -2.87
C LEU A 103 6.66 17.57 -3.68
N MET A 104 7.57 16.74 -3.23
CA MET A 104 8.75 16.36 -4.02
C MET A 104 8.38 15.33 -5.08
N ILE A 105 8.79 15.55 -6.32
CA ILE A 105 8.63 14.62 -7.43
C ILE A 105 9.71 13.55 -7.37
N MET A 106 9.28 12.31 -7.14
CA MET A 106 10.15 11.13 -7.00
C MET A 106 10.46 10.47 -8.34
N SER A 107 9.49 10.44 -9.23
CA SER A 107 9.67 9.92 -10.58
C SER A 107 8.70 10.61 -11.55
N VAL A 108 9.10 10.67 -12.81
CA VAL A 108 8.32 11.25 -13.90
C VAL A 108 8.25 10.24 -15.04
N ARG A 109 7.03 9.95 -15.51
CA ARG A 109 6.83 9.14 -16.72
C ARG A 109 7.14 9.97 -17.95
N GLU A 110 8.05 9.50 -18.79
CA GLU A 110 8.45 10.20 -20.03
C GLU A 110 7.27 10.36 -21.01
N ASP A 111 6.38 9.34 -21.08
CA ASP A 111 5.18 9.33 -21.91
C ASP A 111 4.00 10.11 -21.33
N GLY A 112 4.13 10.59 -20.10
CA GLY A 112 3.12 11.35 -19.37
C GLY A 112 3.18 12.86 -19.64
N PRO A 113 2.08 13.61 -19.32
CA PRO A 113 2.05 15.07 -19.51
C PRO A 113 3.19 15.82 -18.81
N ALA A 114 3.56 15.41 -17.59
CA ALA A 114 4.64 16.04 -16.83
C ALA A 114 6.01 15.86 -17.51
N GLY A 115 6.31 14.64 -17.99
CA GLY A 115 7.56 14.36 -18.70
C GLY A 115 7.66 15.14 -20.00
N GLN A 116 6.59 15.17 -20.78
CA GLN A 116 6.51 15.94 -22.02
C GLN A 116 6.67 17.46 -21.81
N ALA A 117 6.26 17.97 -20.67
CA ALA A 117 6.41 19.37 -20.28
C ALA A 117 7.81 19.70 -19.71
N GLY A 118 8.68 18.71 -19.49
CA GLY A 118 10.03 18.92 -18.95
C GLY A 118 10.07 19.08 -17.42
N ILE A 119 9.08 18.58 -16.71
CA ILE A 119 9.11 18.41 -15.25
C ILE A 119 10.09 17.28 -14.92
N LYS A 120 10.85 17.42 -13.83
CA LYS A 120 11.95 16.53 -13.49
C LYS A 120 11.79 15.93 -12.09
N THR A 121 12.42 14.80 -11.88
CA THR A 121 12.66 14.24 -10.55
C THR A 121 13.47 15.22 -9.70
N GLY A 122 13.08 15.43 -8.43
CA GLY A 122 13.65 16.42 -7.53
C GLY A 122 12.96 17.79 -7.58
N ASP A 123 12.09 18.05 -8.54
CA ASP A 123 11.24 19.26 -8.50
C ASP A 123 10.27 19.19 -7.32
N ILE A 124 9.97 20.34 -6.72
CA ILE A 124 9.00 20.45 -5.62
C ILE A 124 7.77 21.20 -6.11
N ILE A 125 6.62 20.54 -6.11
CA ILE A 125 5.34 21.18 -6.44
C ILE A 125 4.87 21.96 -5.23
N ILE A 126 4.85 23.29 -5.33
CA ILE A 126 4.40 24.19 -4.25
C ILE A 126 2.91 24.53 -4.36
N LYS A 127 2.35 24.55 -5.57
CA LYS A 127 0.91 24.79 -5.81
C LYS A 127 0.36 23.94 -6.93
N ALA A 128 -0.91 23.52 -6.78
CA ALA A 128 -1.72 22.95 -7.81
C ALA A 128 -2.98 23.83 -8.00
N ASP A 129 -3.14 24.41 -9.18
CA ASP A 129 -4.09 25.48 -9.44
C ASP A 129 -3.95 26.62 -8.43
N SER A 130 -5.00 26.95 -7.68
CA SER A 130 -4.97 27.96 -6.62
C SER A 130 -4.58 27.41 -5.23
N THR A 131 -4.39 26.10 -5.09
CA THR A 131 -4.19 25.44 -3.80
C THR A 131 -2.71 25.34 -3.47
N ASP A 132 -2.32 25.82 -2.30
CA ASP A 132 -0.99 25.61 -1.73
C ASP A 132 -0.86 24.18 -1.21
N LEU A 133 0.27 23.53 -1.51
CA LEU A 133 0.51 22.14 -1.14
C LEU A 133 1.39 21.96 0.12
N ALA A 134 1.89 23.05 0.69
CA ALA A 134 2.69 22.98 1.90
C ALA A 134 1.90 22.36 3.06
N GLY A 135 2.48 21.39 3.75
CA GLY A 135 1.87 20.69 4.88
C GLY A 135 0.78 19.68 4.51
N LEU A 136 0.45 19.50 3.23
CA LEU A 136 -0.44 18.45 2.79
C LEU A 136 0.32 17.11 2.68
N THR A 137 -0.36 16.03 3.05
CA THR A 137 0.18 14.69 2.81
C THR A 137 0.16 14.36 1.31
N ALA A 138 1.05 13.47 0.86
CA ALA A 138 1.03 12.96 -0.52
C ALA A 138 -0.35 12.41 -0.91
N TYR A 139 -1.04 11.75 0.03
CA TYR A 139 -2.40 11.23 -0.18
C TYR A 139 -3.41 12.35 -0.47
N GLN A 140 -3.45 13.40 0.36
CA GLN A 140 -4.36 14.55 0.15
C GLN A 140 -4.08 15.27 -1.17
N SER A 141 -2.81 15.41 -1.50
CA SER A 141 -2.38 16.13 -2.71
C SER A 141 -2.62 15.32 -4.00
N THR A 142 -2.65 14.00 -3.92
CA THR A 142 -2.96 13.14 -5.07
C THR A 142 -4.30 13.51 -5.69
N PHE A 143 -5.31 13.84 -4.87
CA PHE A 143 -6.63 14.26 -5.38
C PHE A 143 -6.62 15.58 -6.15
N LEU A 144 -5.62 16.43 -5.92
CA LEU A 144 -5.46 17.70 -6.66
C LEU A 144 -4.72 17.48 -7.99
N LEU A 145 -3.81 16.52 -8.03
CA LEU A 145 -3.02 16.19 -9.21
C LEU A 145 -3.77 15.29 -10.20
N ARG A 146 -4.60 14.37 -9.68
CA ARG A 146 -5.47 13.51 -10.48
C ARG A 146 -6.73 14.25 -10.93
N GLY A 147 -7.48 13.68 -11.87
CA GLY A 147 -8.76 14.19 -12.33
C GLY A 147 -9.14 13.66 -13.72
N ILE A 148 -10.25 14.16 -14.23
CA ILE A 148 -10.80 13.71 -15.51
C ILE A 148 -9.82 14.02 -16.66
N GLU A 149 -9.70 13.08 -17.59
CA GLU A 149 -8.89 13.25 -18.79
C GLU A 149 -9.23 14.56 -19.54
N ASN A 150 -8.20 15.20 -20.11
CA ASN A 150 -8.26 16.49 -20.83
C ASN A 150 -8.63 17.71 -19.95
N THR A 151 -8.75 17.56 -18.63
CA THR A 151 -8.89 18.74 -17.76
C THR A 151 -7.53 19.42 -17.54
N ALA A 152 -7.55 20.74 -17.49
CA ALA A 152 -6.35 21.54 -17.26
C ALA A 152 -5.90 21.44 -15.79
N LEU A 153 -4.58 21.51 -15.58
CA LEU A 153 -3.93 21.61 -14.27
C LEU A 153 -2.76 22.58 -14.39
N GLN A 154 -2.75 23.61 -13.57
CA GLN A 154 -1.61 24.51 -13.44
C GLN A 154 -0.77 24.15 -12.24
N LEU A 155 0.54 23.96 -12.44
CA LEU A 155 1.48 23.68 -11.37
C LEU A 155 2.48 24.82 -11.20
N SER A 156 2.72 25.22 -9.94
CA SER A 156 3.88 26.02 -9.59
C SER A 156 4.93 25.11 -8.96
N ILE A 157 6.10 25.06 -9.54
CA ILE A 157 7.18 24.14 -9.18
C ILE A 157 8.41 24.94 -8.77
N SER A 158 9.00 24.60 -7.64
CA SER A 158 10.33 25.05 -7.24
C SER A 158 11.37 24.06 -7.74
N ARG A 159 12.40 24.56 -8.38
CA ARG A 159 13.57 23.82 -8.88
C ARG A 159 14.84 24.46 -8.33
N ASN A 160 15.91 23.69 -8.16
CA ASN A 160 17.20 24.17 -7.65
C ASN A 160 17.09 24.84 -6.26
N GLN A 161 16.60 24.12 -5.26
CA GLN A 161 16.52 24.58 -3.87
C GLN A 161 15.81 25.93 -3.70
N MET A 162 14.65 26.09 -4.32
CA MET A 162 13.78 27.26 -4.20
C MET A 162 14.31 28.55 -4.87
N THR A 163 15.36 28.51 -5.65
CA THR A 163 15.86 29.71 -6.37
C THR A 163 14.97 30.11 -7.54
N ASP A 164 14.35 29.13 -8.21
CA ASP A 164 13.54 29.34 -9.40
C ASP A 164 12.13 28.75 -9.21
N THR A 165 11.10 29.56 -9.45
CA THR A 165 9.71 29.08 -9.52
C THR A 165 9.29 29.02 -10.98
N LEU A 166 8.90 27.83 -11.43
CA LEU A 166 8.43 27.53 -12.77
C LEU A 166 6.94 27.28 -12.77
N THR A 167 6.25 27.77 -13.80
CA THR A 167 4.81 27.49 -13.95
C THR A 167 4.62 26.58 -15.16
N PHE A 168 3.85 25.49 -14.98
CA PHE A 168 3.49 24.54 -16.01
C PHE A 168 1.98 24.49 -16.15
N GLU A 169 1.50 24.52 -17.39
CA GLU A 169 0.10 24.25 -17.72
C GLU A 169 0.03 22.89 -18.41
N LEU A 170 -0.68 21.97 -17.81
CA LEU A 170 -0.78 20.58 -18.21
C LEU A 170 -2.23 20.20 -18.48
N ALA A 171 -2.44 19.29 -19.42
CA ALA A 171 -3.72 18.58 -19.53
C ALA A 171 -3.57 17.17 -18.94
N ARG A 172 -4.46 16.77 -18.04
CA ARG A 172 -4.47 15.41 -17.51
C ARG A 172 -4.74 14.42 -18.65
N LYS A 173 -4.09 13.27 -18.58
CA LYS A 173 -4.22 12.18 -19.55
C LYS A 173 -4.61 10.90 -18.84
N LEU A 174 -5.35 10.03 -19.52
CA LEU A 174 -5.58 8.67 -19.02
C LEU A 174 -4.29 7.88 -19.14
N LEU A 175 -3.75 7.45 -18.01
CA LEU A 175 -2.47 6.74 -17.90
C LEU A 175 -2.71 5.34 -17.35
N PRO A 176 -2.11 4.29 -17.94
CA PRO A 176 -2.21 2.95 -17.39
C PRO A 176 -1.51 2.86 -16.04
N LEU A 177 -2.07 2.09 -15.12
CA LEU A 177 -1.43 1.70 -13.87
C LEU A 177 -0.23 0.77 -14.18
N ILE A 178 0.79 0.81 -13.34
CA ILE A 178 1.97 -0.04 -13.44
C ILE A 178 1.91 -1.07 -12.31
N HIS A 179 1.59 -2.31 -12.66
CA HIS A 179 1.45 -3.39 -11.68
C HIS A 179 2.76 -4.13 -11.43
N ILE A 180 3.65 -4.12 -12.42
CA ILE A 180 4.97 -4.76 -12.37
C ILE A 180 6.05 -3.69 -12.53
N PRO A 181 6.50 -3.04 -11.43
CA PRO A 181 7.51 -1.99 -11.49
C PRO A 181 8.88 -2.50 -11.95
N TYR A 182 9.11 -3.82 -11.82
CA TYR A 182 10.33 -4.44 -12.30
C TYR A 182 10.15 -5.92 -12.65
N ALA A 183 10.77 -6.33 -13.75
CA ALA A 183 11.03 -7.72 -14.11
C ALA A 183 12.43 -7.83 -14.75
N GLY A 184 13.20 -8.84 -14.36
CA GLY A 184 14.54 -9.06 -14.90
C GLY A 184 15.17 -10.36 -14.46
N ILE A 185 16.22 -10.79 -15.17
CA ILE A 185 16.94 -12.02 -14.88
C ILE A 185 18.13 -11.68 -13.98
N THR A 186 18.24 -12.37 -12.83
CA THR A 186 19.36 -12.24 -11.89
C THR A 186 20.61 -12.98 -12.40
N GLU A 187 21.76 -12.71 -11.78
CA GLU A 187 23.02 -13.43 -12.06
C GLU A 187 22.89 -14.95 -11.85
N ASN A 188 22.03 -15.37 -10.93
CA ASN A 188 21.73 -16.78 -10.66
C ASN A 188 20.66 -17.37 -11.61
N ARG A 189 20.36 -16.69 -12.72
CA ARG A 189 19.37 -17.11 -13.72
C ARG A 189 17.96 -17.26 -13.16
N SER A 190 17.59 -16.48 -12.16
CA SER A 190 16.22 -16.35 -11.66
C SER A 190 15.51 -15.24 -12.39
N LEU A 191 14.34 -15.50 -12.95
CA LEU A 191 13.44 -14.44 -13.41
C LEU A 191 12.74 -13.85 -12.17
N TYR A 192 13.21 -12.71 -11.73
CA TYR A 192 12.61 -11.97 -10.61
C TYR A 192 11.59 -10.96 -11.14
N ILE A 193 10.39 -10.98 -10.55
CA ILE A 193 9.27 -10.13 -10.92
C ILE A 193 8.66 -9.53 -9.64
N LYS A 194 8.67 -8.18 -9.54
CA LYS A 194 8.00 -7.46 -8.46
C LYS A 194 6.57 -7.14 -8.88
N ILE A 195 5.58 -7.55 -8.09
CA ILE A 195 4.16 -7.26 -8.31
C ILE A 195 3.66 -6.35 -7.20
N SER A 196 3.19 -5.13 -7.56
CA SER A 196 2.77 -4.11 -6.60
C SER A 196 1.33 -4.26 -6.14
N ASP A 197 0.44 -4.70 -7.03
CA ASP A 197 -1.00 -4.77 -6.81
C ASP A 197 -1.65 -5.79 -7.77
N PHE A 198 -2.96 -6.01 -7.62
CA PHE A 198 -3.76 -6.90 -8.47
C PHE A 198 -4.90 -6.12 -9.16
N GLU A 199 -4.59 -4.99 -9.77
CA GLU A 199 -5.58 -4.22 -10.51
C GLU A 199 -5.75 -4.72 -11.94
N MET A 200 -6.70 -4.18 -12.67
CA MET A 200 -7.07 -4.63 -14.01
C MET A 200 -5.90 -4.60 -14.98
N GLY A 201 -5.52 -5.75 -15.51
CA GLY A 201 -4.50 -5.90 -16.54
C GLY A 201 -3.22 -6.56 -16.09
N LEU A 202 -3.02 -6.78 -14.78
CA LEU A 202 -1.83 -7.45 -14.22
C LEU A 202 -1.55 -8.80 -14.89
N SER A 203 -2.55 -9.66 -14.97
CA SER A 203 -2.36 -11.02 -15.53
C SER A 203 -1.87 -11.00 -16.98
N ARG A 204 -2.33 -10.04 -17.76
CA ARG A 204 -1.87 -9.83 -19.14
C ARG A 204 -0.45 -9.25 -19.17
N GLU A 205 -0.13 -8.29 -18.30
CA GLU A 205 1.21 -7.71 -18.18
C GLU A 205 2.22 -8.79 -17.80
N LEU A 206 1.90 -9.61 -16.79
CA LEU A 206 2.73 -10.74 -16.36
C LEU A 206 2.94 -11.76 -17.47
N ARG A 207 1.90 -12.11 -18.21
CA ARG A 207 2.00 -13.02 -19.34
C ARG A 207 2.97 -12.48 -20.41
N ASN A 208 2.85 -11.21 -20.77
CA ASN A 208 3.76 -10.58 -21.74
C ASN A 208 5.22 -10.62 -21.27
N ILE A 209 5.47 -10.42 -19.98
CA ILE A 209 6.79 -10.53 -19.38
C ILE A 209 7.31 -11.97 -19.46
N LEU A 210 6.49 -12.96 -19.08
CA LEU A 210 6.84 -14.36 -19.20
C LEU A 210 7.11 -14.76 -20.66
N ASP A 211 6.29 -14.31 -21.60
CA ASP A 211 6.50 -14.55 -23.03
C ASP A 211 7.85 -13.97 -23.51
N SER A 212 8.18 -12.76 -23.10
CA SER A 212 9.38 -12.06 -23.56
C SER A 212 10.68 -12.55 -22.90
N LEU A 213 10.68 -12.79 -21.60
CA LEU A 213 11.90 -13.08 -20.82
C LEU A 213 12.12 -14.56 -20.56
N TYR A 214 11.09 -15.38 -20.64
CA TYR A 214 11.16 -16.80 -20.33
C TYR A 214 10.81 -17.68 -21.54
N LEU A 215 9.58 -17.61 -22.07
CA LEU A 215 9.10 -18.57 -23.09
C LEU A 215 9.88 -18.49 -24.41
N ASN A 216 10.41 -17.33 -24.78
CA ASN A 216 11.27 -17.19 -25.96
C ASN A 216 12.71 -17.69 -25.73
N ASN A 217 13.16 -17.79 -24.47
CA ASN A 217 14.50 -18.23 -24.11
C ASN A 217 14.48 -19.06 -22.82
N PRO A 218 13.82 -20.23 -22.77
CA PRO A 218 13.61 -20.98 -21.53
C PRO A 218 14.94 -21.43 -20.88
N ASP A 219 16.00 -21.65 -21.68
CA ASP A 219 17.32 -22.03 -21.16
C ASP A 219 18.02 -20.90 -20.40
N SER A 220 17.57 -19.64 -20.54
CA SER A 220 18.16 -18.50 -19.82
C SER A 220 17.66 -18.36 -18.39
N VAL A 221 16.52 -19.00 -18.05
CA VAL A 221 15.86 -18.91 -16.75
C VAL A 221 15.80 -20.31 -16.10
N GLY A 222 16.40 -20.44 -14.95
CA GLY A 222 16.38 -21.68 -14.18
C GLY A 222 15.26 -21.77 -13.15
N GLN A 223 14.69 -20.63 -12.74
CA GLN A 223 13.64 -20.50 -11.72
C GLN A 223 12.96 -19.16 -11.80
N ILE A 224 11.74 -19.03 -11.25
CA ILE A 224 10.95 -17.80 -11.21
C ILE A 224 10.73 -17.41 -9.75
N ILE A 225 10.85 -16.10 -9.47
CA ILE A 225 10.58 -15.50 -8.16
C ILE A 225 9.58 -14.37 -8.34
N LEU A 226 8.41 -14.49 -7.73
CA LEU A 226 7.39 -13.45 -7.66
C LEU A 226 7.50 -12.75 -6.29
N ASP A 227 7.76 -11.46 -6.28
CA ASP A 227 7.84 -10.68 -5.05
C ASP A 227 6.52 -9.94 -4.81
N LEU A 228 5.78 -10.39 -3.78
CA LEU A 228 4.49 -9.85 -3.37
C LEU A 228 4.57 -9.01 -2.08
N ARG A 229 5.76 -8.73 -1.57
CA ARG A 229 5.88 -7.92 -0.34
C ARG A 229 5.31 -6.54 -0.53
N GLY A 230 4.58 -6.08 0.50
CA GLY A 230 3.90 -4.79 0.46
C GLY A 230 2.74 -4.72 -0.53
N ASN A 231 2.32 -5.84 -1.13
CA ASN A 231 1.22 -5.90 -2.08
C ASN A 231 -0.12 -6.00 -1.33
N PRO A 232 -0.99 -4.98 -1.33
CA PRO A 232 -2.23 -4.95 -0.57
C PRO A 232 -3.34 -5.83 -1.18
N GLY A 233 -3.09 -6.40 -2.34
CA GLY A 233 -4.07 -7.15 -3.12
C GLY A 233 -4.65 -6.36 -4.28
N GLY A 234 -5.95 -6.50 -4.51
CA GLY A 234 -6.72 -5.90 -5.60
C GLY A 234 -7.86 -6.83 -6.04
N LEU A 235 -8.07 -6.94 -7.34
CA LEU A 235 -9.18 -7.68 -7.93
C LEU A 235 -9.01 -9.20 -7.81
N LEU A 236 -10.02 -9.88 -7.29
CA LEU A 236 -10.05 -11.35 -7.22
C LEU A 236 -9.85 -11.97 -8.61
N ARG A 237 -10.44 -11.39 -9.65
CA ARG A 237 -10.29 -11.86 -11.03
C ARG A 237 -8.84 -11.84 -11.51
N GLU A 238 -8.07 -10.81 -11.16
CA GLU A 238 -6.67 -10.73 -11.55
C GLU A 238 -5.81 -11.74 -10.77
N ALA A 239 -6.10 -11.97 -9.48
CA ALA A 239 -5.44 -13.04 -8.71
C ALA A 239 -5.72 -14.42 -9.30
N TYR A 240 -6.98 -14.70 -9.61
CA TYR A 240 -7.39 -15.94 -10.30
C TYR A 240 -6.67 -16.10 -11.65
N SER A 241 -6.72 -15.07 -12.51
CA SER A 241 -6.12 -15.12 -13.84
C SER A 241 -4.58 -15.27 -13.76
N THR A 242 -3.96 -14.64 -12.77
CA THR A 242 -2.51 -14.75 -12.52
C THR A 242 -2.13 -16.16 -12.05
N ALA A 243 -2.86 -16.73 -11.08
CA ALA A 243 -2.62 -18.09 -10.59
C ALA A 243 -2.78 -19.12 -11.70
N ASN A 244 -3.76 -18.91 -12.58
CA ASN A 244 -4.03 -19.78 -13.72
C ASN A 244 -2.87 -19.88 -14.74
N LEU A 245 -1.93 -18.93 -14.74
CA LEU A 245 -0.72 -19.01 -15.58
C LEU A 245 0.25 -20.10 -15.12
N PHE A 246 0.19 -20.51 -13.86
CA PHE A 246 1.16 -21.41 -13.23
C PHE A 246 0.57 -22.76 -12.82
N LEU A 247 -0.72 -22.98 -13.02
CA LEU A 247 -1.40 -24.21 -12.58
C LEU A 247 -1.87 -25.05 -13.76
N GLU A 248 -1.74 -26.36 -13.62
CA GLU A 248 -2.39 -27.32 -14.52
C GLU A 248 -3.91 -27.29 -14.31
N ASP A 249 -4.65 -27.88 -15.24
CA ASP A 249 -6.11 -27.95 -15.22
C ASP A 249 -6.65 -28.62 -13.95
N GLY A 250 -7.72 -28.08 -13.40
CA GLY A 250 -8.53 -28.70 -12.34
C GLY A 250 -8.12 -28.41 -10.90
N HIS A 251 -7.13 -27.56 -10.63
CA HIS A 251 -6.82 -27.12 -9.26
C HIS A 251 -7.79 -26.05 -8.79
N LEU A 252 -8.28 -26.14 -7.55
CA LEU A 252 -9.04 -25.07 -6.93
C LEU A 252 -8.10 -23.88 -6.64
N ILE A 253 -8.28 -22.78 -7.37
CA ILE A 253 -7.53 -21.55 -7.12
C ILE A 253 -8.09 -20.86 -5.87
N VAL A 254 -9.40 -20.63 -5.84
CA VAL A 254 -10.09 -20.03 -4.70
C VAL A 254 -11.57 -20.39 -4.73
N GLY A 255 -12.11 -20.73 -3.57
CA GLY A 255 -13.55 -20.82 -3.34
C GLY A 255 -14.01 -19.58 -2.57
N VAL A 256 -15.18 -19.08 -2.89
CA VAL A 256 -15.85 -17.95 -2.23
C VAL A 256 -17.13 -18.47 -1.58
N LYS A 257 -17.33 -18.16 -0.29
CA LYS A 257 -18.51 -18.58 0.47
C LYS A 257 -19.12 -17.40 1.21
N GLY A 258 -20.35 -17.07 0.82
CA GLY A 258 -21.15 -16.03 1.44
C GLY A 258 -22.33 -16.58 2.22
N ARG A 259 -23.09 -15.69 2.87
CA ARG A 259 -24.35 -16.02 3.54
C ARG A 259 -25.41 -16.45 2.53
N SER A 260 -25.47 -15.81 1.38
CA SER A 260 -26.36 -16.17 0.27
C SER A 260 -25.68 -17.18 -0.64
N ILE A 261 -26.44 -18.17 -1.14
CA ILE A 261 -25.96 -19.14 -2.12
C ILE A 261 -25.47 -18.46 -3.42
N TRP A 262 -25.98 -17.27 -3.73
CA TRP A 262 -25.58 -16.47 -4.89
C TRP A 262 -24.16 -15.88 -4.79
N HIS A 263 -23.56 -15.91 -3.59
CA HIS A 263 -22.20 -15.50 -3.34
C HIS A 263 -21.25 -16.70 -3.12
N ASN A 264 -21.67 -17.91 -3.52
CA ASN A 264 -20.85 -19.11 -3.45
C ASN A 264 -20.34 -19.45 -4.84
N GLU A 265 -19.05 -19.31 -5.02
CA GLU A 265 -18.37 -19.58 -6.30
C GLU A 265 -17.07 -20.31 -6.04
N GLU A 266 -16.70 -21.18 -6.99
CA GLU A 266 -15.39 -21.85 -6.99
C GLU A 266 -14.70 -21.59 -8.32
N TYR A 267 -13.46 -21.16 -8.25
CA TYR A 267 -12.62 -20.84 -9.40
C TYR A 267 -11.54 -21.89 -9.53
N PHE A 268 -11.63 -22.70 -10.57
CA PHE A 268 -10.66 -23.75 -10.87
C PHE A 268 -9.72 -23.30 -11.99
N SER A 269 -8.47 -23.75 -11.93
CA SER A 269 -7.53 -23.57 -13.03
C SER A 269 -8.00 -24.27 -14.28
N SER A 270 -7.70 -23.70 -15.43
CA SER A 270 -8.03 -24.24 -16.74
C SER A 270 -6.85 -24.06 -17.70
N GLY A 271 -6.52 -25.12 -18.43
CA GLY A 271 -5.39 -25.12 -19.32
C GLY A 271 -4.15 -25.81 -18.76
N SER A 272 -2.97 -25.24 -18.97
CA SER A 272 -1.70 -25.81 -18.51
C SER A 272 -0.80 -24.74 -17.93
N ASP A 273 0.08 -25.15 -17.01
CA ASP A 273 1.17 -24.30 -16.54
C ASP A 273 2.05 -23.84 -17.72
N ILE A 274 1.97 -22.57 -18.06
CA ILE A 274 2.71 -22.01 -19.21
C ILE A 274 4.22 -21.99 -18.99
N THR A 275 4.69 -22.17 -17.74
CA THR A 275 6.11 -22.19 -17.40
C THR A 275 6.70 -23.60 -17.35
N GLY A 276 5.89 -24.63 -17.65
CA GLY A 276 6.35 -26.02 -17.75
C GLY A 276 6.95 -26.54 -16.44
N ASN A 277 6.36 -26.19 -15.29
CA ASN A 277 6.82 -26.58 -13.96
C ASN A 277 8.24 -26.07 -13.59
N VAL A 278 8.70 -24.97 -14.18
CA VAL A 278 9.95 -24.33 -13.71
C VAL A 278 9.82 -24.03 -12.20
N PRO A 279 10.87 -24.21 -11.38
CA PRO A 279 10.81 -23.91 -9.96
C PRO A 279 10.31 -22.49 -9.69
N LEU A 280 9.34 -22.36 -8.79
CA LEU A 280 8.65 -21.12 -8.50
C LEU A 280 8.68 -20.83 -7.00
N ALA A 281 9.07 -19.61 -6.62
CA ALA A 281 8.95 -19.08 -5.27
C ALA A 281 8.14 -17.78 -5.26
N LEU A 282 7.40 -17.57 -4.19
CA LEU A 282 6.78 -16.29 -3.86
C LEU A 282 7.46 -15.73 -2.61
N ILE A 283 7.87 -14.47 -2.67
CA ILE A 283 8.35 -13.75 -1.48
C ILE A 283 7.19 -12.93 -0.95
N VAL A 284 6.84 -13.17 0.32
CA VAL A 284 5.68 -12.57 0.99
C VAL A 284 6.08 -11.94 2.33
N ASP A 285 5.30 -10.97 2.79
CA ASP A 285 5.42 -10.35 4.09
C ASP A 285 4.06 -10.08 4.73
N GLN A 286 4.05 -9.54 5.93
CA GLN A 286 2.84 -9.17 6.69
C GLN A 286 1.94 -8.14 5.99
N ASN A 287 2.41 -7.49 4.91
CA ASN A 287 1.65 -6.54 4.11
C ASN A 287 1.14 -7.17 2.81
N SER A 288 1.50 -8.43 2.52
CA SER A 288 0.93 -9.21 1.43
C SER A 288 -0.50 -9.62 1.79
N ALA A 289 -1.51 -9.04 1.15
CA ALA A 289 -2.90 -9.16 1.58
C ALA A 289 -3.87 -9.52 0.43
N SER A 290 -5.06 -10.07 0.79
CA SER A 290 -6.21 -10.23 -0.13
C SER A 290 -5.85 -10.99 -1.42
N ALA A 291 -5.90 -10.38 -2.60
CA ALA A 291 -5.56 -10.99 -3.89
C ALA A 291 -4.14 -11.57 -3.93
N ALA A 292 -3.18 -10.94 -3.23
CA ALA A 292 -1.83 -11.48 -3.06
C ALA A 292 -1.83 -12.79 -2.25
N GLU A 293 -2.74 -12.89 -1.28
CA GLU A 293 -2.93 -14.14 -0.51
C GLU A 293 -3.64 -15.22 -1.34
N ILE A 294 -4.56 -14.82 -2.23
CA ILE A 294 -5.19 -15.76 -3.15
C ILE A 294 -4.14 -16.39 -4.07
N LEU A 295 -3.26 -15.60 -4.68
CA LEU A 295 -2.17 -16.13 -5.50
C LEU A 295 -1.23 -17.00 -4.64
N SER A 296 -0.82 -16.54 -3.48
CA SER A 296 0.09 -17.26 -2.60
C SER A 296 -0.49 -18.60 -2.12
N GLY A 297 -1.73 -18.57 -1.65
CA GLY A 297 -2.43 -19.76 -1.14
C GLY A 297 -2.70 -20.78 -2.24
N SER A 298 -3.22 -20.34 -3.39
CA SER A 298 -3.51 -21.24 -4.50
C SER A 298 -2.27 -22.01 -4.97
N LEU A 299 -1.15 -21.31 -5.15
CA LEU A 299 0.09 -21.93 -5.61
C LEU A 299 0.75 -22.79 -4.53
N LYS A 300 0.67 -22.39 -3.26
CA LYS A 300 1.19 -23.18 -2.13
C LYS A 300 0.41 -24.47 -1.95
N TYR A 301 -0.91 -24.41 -1.83
CA TYR A 301 -1.74 -25.57 -1.53
C TYR A 301 -1.85 -26.54 -2.73
N ALA A 302 -1.68 -26.05 -3.95
CA ALA A 302 -1.48 -26.88 -5.12
C ALA A 302 -0.05 -27.47 -5.21
N ASN A 303 0.84 -27.21 -4.23
CA ASN A 303 2.25 -27.62 -4.25
C ASN A 303 3.04 -27.14 -5.47
N ARG A 304 2.59 -26.05 -6.13
CA ARG A 304 3.23 -25.49 -7.32
C ARG A 304 4.40 -24.55 -6.97
N ALA A 305 4.30 -23.82 -5.87
CA ALA A 305 5.31 -22.87 -5.44
C ALA A 305 5.71 -23.08 -3.97
N ILE A 306 6.87 -22.52 -3.61
CA ILE A 306 7.26 -22.32 -2.20
C ILE A 306 7.04 -20.87 -1.80
N LEU A 307 6.61 -20.64 -0.57
CA LEU A 307 6.53 -19.32 0.02
C LEU A 307 7.76 -19.07 0.91
N VAL A 308 8.36 -17.89 0.75
CA VAL A 308 9.53 -17.44 1.51
C VAL A 308 9.23 -16.06 2.11
N GLY A 309 9.59 -15.84 3.35
CA GLY A 309 9.41 -14.54 4.02
C GLY A 309 8.68 -14.64 5.34
N ASP A 310 7.69 -13.79 5.58
CA ASP A 310 6.84 -13.80 6.76
C ASP A 310 5.41 -14.24 6.46
N THR A 311 4.63 -14.50 7.53
CA THR A 311 3.20 -14.80 7.41
C THR A 311 2.48 -13.60 6.80
N THR A 312 1.59 -13.86 5.84
CA THR A 312 0.81 -12.82 5.16
C THR A 312 -0.19 -12.14 6.09
N TYR A 313 -0.87 -11.11 5.60
CA TYR A 313 -1.75 -10.26 6.41
C TYR A 313 -2.98 -10.97 7.01
N GLY A 314 -3.58 -11.92 6.27
CA GLY A 314 -4.78 -12.64 6.72
C GLY A 314 -6.11 -11.98 6.37
N LYS A 315 -6.21 -11.26 5.25
CA LYS A 315 -7.47 -10.71 4.75
C LYS A 315 -8.23 -11.74 3.93
N GLY A 316 -8.99 -12.61 4.60
CA GLY A 316 -9.78 -13.68 3.96
C GLY A 316 -11.21 -13.26 3.57
N LEU A 317 -11.46 -11.99 3.30
CA LEU A 317 -12.78 -11.40 3.09
C LEU A 317 -12.92 -10.84 1.66
N VAL A 318 -14.11 -11.00 1.07
CA VAL A 318 -14.49 -10.41 -0.21
C VAL A 318 -15.43 -9.24 0.02
N GLN A 319 -15.10 -8.08 -0.56
CA GLN A 319 -15.94 -6.89 -0.53
C GLN A 319 -16.62 -6.68 -1.86
N GLU A 320 -17.88 -6.25 -1.81
CA GLU A 320 -18.62 -5.74 -2.94
C GLU A 320 -18.88 -4.25 -2.81
N PHE A 321 -18.98 -3.57 -3.94
CA PHE A 321 -19.18 -2.13 -4.02
C PHE A 321 -20.51 -1.83 -4.68
N SER A 322 -21.28 -0.91 -4.10
CA SER A 322 -22.54 -0.41 -4.63
C SER A 322 -22.59 1.11 -4.53
N GLY A 323 -22.96 1.79 -5.61
CA GLY A 323 -23.23 3.23 -5.56
C GLY A 323 -24.50 3.55 -4.76
N LEU A 324 -24.48 4.63 -3.99
CA LEU A 324 -25.62 5.16 -3.27
C LEU A 324 -26.20 6.38 -4.00
N SER A 325 -27.45 6.74 -3.69
CA SER A 325 -28.19 7.79 -4.40
C SER A 325 -27.65 9.22 -4.20
N ASP A 326 -26.82 9.43 -3.18
CA ASP A 326 -26.15 10.69 -2.88
C ASP A 326 -24.77 10.83 -3.54
N GLY A 327 -24.36 9.84 -4.36
CA GLY A 327 -23.07 9.80 -5.03
C GLY A 327 -21.96 9.17 -4.21
N SER A 328 -22.23 8.78 -2.97
CA SER A 328 -21.31 7.97 -2.16
C SER A 328 -21.35 6.49 -2.56
N GLY A 329 -20.43 5.68 -2.05
CA GLY A 329 -20.37 4.24 -2.27
C GLY A 329 -20.56 3.46 -0.98
N LEU A 330 -21.16 2.30 -1.09
CA LEU A 330 -21.17 1.27 -0.05
C LEU A 330 -20.11 0.21 -0.38
N ARG A 331 -19.19 -0.03 0.53
CA ARG A 331 -18.31 -1.18 0.53
C ARG A 331 -18.78 -2.15 1.60
N LEU A 332 -19.15 -3.35 1.21
CA LEU A 332 -19.71 -4.35 2.13
C LEU A 332 -18.98 -5.68 1.99
N THR A 333 -18.57 -6.27 3.09
CA THR A 333 -18.09 -7.65 3.13
C THR A 333 -19.27 -8.59 2.92
N THR A 334 -19.23 -9.37 1.83
CA THR A 334 -20.30 -10.29 1.44
C THR A 334 -19.92 -11.74 1.58
N SER A 335 -18.62 -12.06 1.53
CA SER A 335 -18.14 -13.44 1.48
C SER A 335 -16.75 -13.60 2.11
N ARG A 336 -16.40 -14.87 2.33
CA ARG A 336 -15.06 -15.31 2.72
C ARG A 336 -14.50 -16.21 1.65
N TYR A 337 -13.19 -16.16 1.43
CA TYR A 337 -12.57 -17.09 0.51
C TYR A 337 -11.80 -18.21 1.24
N TYR A 338 -11.69 -19.33 0.56
CA TYR A 338 -11.00 -20.53 1.03
C TYR A 338 -10.21 -21.18 -0.09
N PHE A 339 -9.24 -22.00 0.31
CA PHE A 339 -8.37 -22.76 -0.59
C PHE A 339 -8.70 -24.24 -0.56
N GLU A 340 -7.98 -25.01 -1.36
CA GLU A 340 -8.06 -26.47 -1.39
C GLU A 340 -7.97 -27.06 0.03
N GLY A 341 -8.81 -28.08 0.31
CA GLY A 341 -8.94 -28.62 1.66
C GLY A 341 -9.86 -27.82 2.60
N GLY A 342 -10.54 -26.78 2.12
CA GLY A 342 -11.44 -25.94 2.93
C GLY A 342 -10.72 -25.00 3.90
N ILE A 343 -9.50 -24.56 3.57
CA ILE A 343 -8.68 -23.70 4.41
C ILE A 343 -9.12 -22.25 4.25
N PHE A 344 -9.72 -21.68 5.28
CA PHE A 344 -10.11 -20.26 5.36
C PHE A 344 -9.02 -19.45 6.03
N LEU A 345 -8.78 -18.23 5.54
CA LEU A 345 -8.02 -17.23 6.28
C LEU A 345 -8.94 -16.52 7.28
N ASN A 346 -8.41 -16.21 8.46
CA ASN A 346 -9.15 -15.49 9.50
C ASN A 346 -10.53 -16.10 9.80
N ASN A 347 -10.56 -17.40 10.13
CA ASN A 347 -11.79 -18.11 10.43
C ASN A 347 -12.26 -17.79 11.87
N PRO A 348 -13.37 -17.07 12.07
CA PRO A 348 -13.86 -16.74 13.41
C PRO A 348 -14.50 -17.92 14.15
N GLU A 349 -14.78 -19.04 13.44
CA GLU A 349 -15.34 -20.26 14.01
C GLU A 349 -14.23 -21.25 14.47
N ALA A 350 -12.96 -20.95 14.19
CA ALA A 350 -11.86 -21.75 14.70
C ALA A 350 -11.76 -21.55 16.22
N GLU A 351 -11.94 -22.63 16.98
CA GLU A 351 -11.83 -22.64 18.46
C GLU A 351 -10.43 -22.24 18.96
N VAL A 352 -9.44 -22.24 18.08
CA VAL A 352 -8.10 -21.75 18.35
C VAL A 352 -7.94 -20.44 17.58
N ILE A 353 -7.87 -19.33 18.31
CA ILE A 353 -7.34 -18.07 17.80
C ILE A 353 -5.85 -18.33 17.54
N ASP A 354 -5.54 -19.02 16.45
CA ASP A 354 -4.18 -19.05 15.97
C ASP A 354 -3.88 -17.61 15.54
N SER A 355 -2.89 -17.00 16.17
CA SER A 355 -2.48 -15.62 15.96
C SER A 355 -1.97 -15.34 14.54
N ALA A 356 -1.84 -16.37 13.73
CA ALA A 356 -1.51 -16.31 12.30
C ALA A 356 -2.80 -16.28 11.47
N ALA A 357 -3.39 -15.09 11.33
CA ALA A 357 -4.55 -14.90 10.46
C ALA A 357 -4.22 -15.12 8.97
N GLY A 358 -2.94 -15.11 8.57
CA GLY A 358 -2.44 -15.20 7.20
C GLY A 358 -1.88 -16.57 6.81
N ILE A 359 -1.32 -16.63 5.59
CA ILE A 359 -0.67 -17.82 5.05
C ILE A 359 0.76 -17.86 5.57
N PRO A 360 1.16 -18.89 6.36
CA PRO A 360 2.53 -19.00 6.81
C PRO A 360 3.44 -19.38 5.63
N PRO A 361 4.68 -18.86 5.55
CA PRO A 361 5.62 -19.27 4.53
C PRO A 361 6.10 -20.71 4.76
N ASP A 362 6.67 -21.34 3.72
CA ASP A 362 7.35 -22.64 3.84
C ASP A 362 8.73 -22.47 4.46
N TYR A 363 9.33 -21.29 4.24
CA TYR A 363 10.63 -20.92 4.79
C TYR A 363 10.56 -19.50 5.32
N TYR A 364 10.64 -19.37 6.63
CA TYR A 364 10.73 -18.06 7.26
C TYR A 364 12.04 -17.38 6.90
N PHE A 365 11.93 -16.13 6.48
CA PHE A 365 13.01 -15.20 6.32
C PHE A 365 12.61 -13.92 7.04
N HIS A 366 13.14 -13.73 8.25
CA HIS A 366 12.83 -12.53 9.01
C HIS A 366 13.51 -11.33 8.34
N PHE A 367 12.70 -10.42 7.87
CA PHE A 367 13.19 -9.11 7.46
C PHE A 367 13.60 -8.39 8.73
N GLU A 368 14.85 -7.88 8.76
CA GLU A 368 15.26 -7.02 9.86
C GLU A 368 14.23 -5.90 10.00
N GLU A 369 13.61 -5.79 11.18
CA GLU A 369 12.77 -4.65 11.49
C GLU A 369 13.62 -3.39 11.26
N GLN A 370 13.10 -2.47 10.44
CA GLN A 370 13.79 -1.21 10.21
C GLN A 370 13.91 -0.51 11.57
N GLN A 371 15.14 -0.33 12.02
CA GLN A 371 15.39 0.38 13.27
C GLN A 371 14.84 1.80 13.16
N ARG A 372 14.36 2.34 14.25
CA ARG A 372 13.74 3.65 14.31
C ARG A 372 14.58 4.75 13.64
N PHE A 373 15.90 4.69 13.81
CA PHE A 373 16.82 5.60 13.12
C PHE A 373 16.61 5.62 11.60
N ILE A 374 16.50 4.44 10.98
CA ILE A 374 16.27 4.31 9.55
C ILE A 374 14.90 4.87 9.15
N ILE A 375 13.87 4.60 9.95
CA ILE A 375 12.52 5.10 9.72
C ILE A 375 12.52 6.64 9.76
N ASP A 376 13.13 7.22 10.77
CA ASP A 376 13.21 8.67 10.94
C ASP A 376 14.04 9.32 9.81
N LEU A 377 15.15 8.68 9.40
CA LEU A 377 15.97 9.13 8.28
C LEU A 377 15.21 9.09 6.94
N GLU A 378 14.49 8.01 6.66
CA GLU A 378 13.65 7.89 5.44
C GLU A 378 12.49 8.90 5.43
N ASN A 379 11.89 9.17 6.59
CA ASN A 379 10.80 10.13 6.74
C ASN A 379 11.25 11.59 6.64
N SER A 380 12.52 11.88 6.95
CA SER A 380 13.06 13.24 6.86
C SER A 380 13.23 13.76 5.43
N SER A 381 13.12 12.91 4.41
CA SER A 381 13.42 13.19 3.00
C SER A 381 14.89 13.52 2.70
N LEU A 382 15.71 13.87 3.68
CA LEU A 382 17.09 14.35 3.51
C LEU A 382 17.99 13.38 2.75
N LEU A 383 17.81 12.07 2.99
CA LEU A 383 18.55 11.04 2.23
C LEU A 383 18.26 11.14 0.73
N ARG A 384 16.99 11.35 0.38
CA ARG A 384 16.55 11.42 -1.03
C ARG A 384 16.99 12.72 -1.67
N GLU A 385 16.84 13.85 -0.98
CA GLU A 385 17.28 15.16 -1.45
C GLU A 385 18.78 15.15 -1.77
N PHE A 386 19.59 14.71 -0.81
CA PHE A 386 21.02 14.60 -1.01
C PHE A 386 21.40 13.69 -2.18
N ALA A 387 20.72 12.53 -2.30
CA ALA A 387 20.99 11.59 -3.38
C ALA A 387 20.63 12.15 -4.75
N ILE A 388 19.53 12.90 -4.87
CA ILE A 388 19.09 13.54 -6.10
C ILE A 388 20.07 14.66 -6.51
N ASP A 389 20.45 15.52 -5.56
CA ASP A 389 21.35 16.66 -5.81
C ASP A 389 22.78 16.21 -6.17
N ASN A 390 23.20 15.05 -5.65
CA ASN A 390 24.54 14.52 -5.87
C ASN A 390 24.58 13.29 -6.81
N LYS A 391 23.49 13.00 -7.54
CA LYS A 391 23.31 11.76 -8.30
C LYS A 391 24.44 11.45 -9.28
N GLU A 392 24.93 12.43 -10.04
CA GLU A 392 26.03 12.22 -10.98
C GLU A 392 27.30 11.74 -10.29
N ASN A 393 27.61 12.28 -9.11
CA ASN A 393 28.78 11.90 -8.34
C ASN A 393 28.59 10.52 -7.70
N ILE A 394 27.41 10.29 -7.10
CA ILE A 394 27.09 9.01 -6.46
C ILE A 394 27.15 7.89 -7.49
N VAL A 395 26.54 8.05 -8.66
CA VAL A 395 26.53 7.03 -9.72
C VAL A 395 27.92 6.79 -10.33
N ARG A 396 28.72 7.85 -10.47
CA ARG A 396 30.07 7.73 -11.03
C ARG A 396 31.00 6.86 -10.17
N TYR A 397 30.84 6.91 -8.87
CA TYR A 397 31.72 6.22 -7.90
C TYR A 397 31.14 4.90 -7.34
N ALA A 398 30.08 4.39 -7.95
CA ALA A 398 29.52 3.08 -7.60
C ALA A 398 30.21 1.94 -8.38
N PRO A 399 30.24 0.70 -7.83
CA PRO A 399 29.63 0.28 -6.58
C PRO A 399 30.63 0.18 -5.42
N PHE A 400 30.32 0.80 -4.31
CA PHE A 400 30.75 0.55 -2.93
C PHE A 400 32.20 0.03 -2.72
N THR A 401 33.19 0.59 -3.40
CA THR A 401 34.59 0.31 -3.10
C THR A 401 35.01 1.05 -1.83
N GLU A 402 36.01 0.51 -1.13
CA GLU A 402 36.57 1.06 0.12
C GLU A 402 37.03 2.55 0.02
N ALA A 403 37.02 3.11 -1.18
CA ALA A 403 37.46 4.48 -1.50
C ALA A 403 36.41 5.59 -1.24
N ASP A 404 35.33 5.29 -0.51
CA ASP A 404 34.16 6.16 -0.43
C ASP A 404 33.88 6.87 0.91
N PRO A 405 34.87 7.36 1.67
CA PRO A 405 34.60 8.19 2.84
C PRO A 405 34.08 9.58 2.48
N ILE A 406 34.42 10.12 1.30
CA ILE A 406 34.25 11.56 1.00
C ILE A 406 32.79 11.96 0.91
N TRP A 407 31.96 11.24 0.16
CA TRP A 407 30.56 11.65 0.02
C TRP A 407 29.67 11.12 1.14
N MET A 408 30.07 10.05 1.86
CA MET A 408 29.42 9.67 3.11
C MET A 408 29.61 10.74 4.19
N ASN A 409 30.81 11.29 4.31
CA ASN A 409 31.08 12.41 5.21
C ASN A 409 30.27 13.66 4.80
N ARG A 410 30.18 13.94 3.49
CA ARG A 410 29.33 15.02 2.99
C ARG A 410 27.85 14.83 3.31
N PHE A 411 27.37 13.58 3.26
CA PHE A 411 26.01 13.28 3.66
C PHE A 411 25.80 13.47 5.15
N TYR A 412 26.78 13.06 5.97
CA TYR A 412 26.73 13.32 7.41
C TYR A 412 26.72 14.82 7.72
N ASP A 413 27.62 15.60 7.11
CA ASP A 413 27.64 17.06 7.24
C ASP A 413 26.30 17.67 6.80
N TYR A 414 25.73 17.19 5.70
CA TYR A 414 24.41 17.62 5.20
C TYR A 414 23.27 17.34 6.20
N LEU A 415 23.30 16.20 6.87
CA LEU A 415 22.32 15.90 7.93
C LEU A 415 22.45 16.86 9.10
N GLU A 416 23.68 17.20 9.52
CA GLU A 416 23.92 18.18 10.59
C GLU A 416 23.49 19.60 10.18
N GLU A 417 23.80 20.04 8.97
CA GLU A 417 23.40 21.34 8.42
C GLU A 417 21.88 21.50 8.34
N ASN A 418 21.15 20.41 8.08
CA ASN A 418 19.69 20.38 8.01
C ASN A 418 19.03 20.00 9.36
N ASN A 419 19.81 20.04 10.45
CA ASN A 419 19.32 19.78 11.81
C ASN A 419 18.64 18.40 11.98
N PHE A 420 19.09 17.38 11.24
CA PHE A 420 18.62 16.02 11.48
C PHE A 420 19.13 15.56 12.84
N ASN A 421 18.21 15.42 13.78
CA ASN A 421 18.53 15.02 15.14
C ASN A 421 17.74 13.76 15.50
N TYR A 422 18.43 12.64 15.51
CA TYR A 422 17.84 11.38 15.96
C TYR A 422 17.89 11.30 17.48
N ILE A 423 16.77 10.99 18.07
CA ILE A 423 16.63 10.76 19.52
C ILE A 423 15.96 9.39 19.71
N SER A 424 16.71 8.42 20.20
CA SER A 424 16.17 7.10 20.51
C SER A 424 15.09 7.18 21.60
N THR A 425 14.23 6.17 21.68
CA THR A 425 13.23 6.10 22.75
C THR A 425 13.87 6.15 24.14
N ILE A 426 15.04 5.52 24.31
CA ILE A 426 15.79 5.52 25.57
C ILE A 426 16.25 6.93 25.89
N ALA A 427 16.85 7.65 24.94
CA ALA A 427 17.28 9.02 25.12
C ALA A 427 16.09 9.96 25.44
N GLY A 428 14.98 9.83 24.71
CA GLY A 428 13.77 10.62 24.96
C GLY A 428 13.21 10.42 26.38
N ILE A 429 13.10 9.18 26.83
CA ILE A 429 12.65 8.87 28.20
C ILE A 429 13.65 9.39 29.23
N ALA A 430 14.96 9.24 29.01
CA ALA A 430 15.98 9.73 29.90
C ALA A 430 15.94 11.25 30.05
N TYR A 431 15.79 12.00 28.94
CA TYR A 431 15.64 13.47 28.96
C TYR A 431 14.39 13.92 29.70
N LEU A 432 13.24 13.29 29.47
CA LEU A 432 12.00 13.59 30.20
C LEU A 432 12.14 13.29 31.69
N THR A 433 12.75 12.15 32.03
CA THR A 433 13.03 11.78 33.43
C THR A 433 13.95 12.77 34.10
N LYS A 434 15.01 13.20 33.41
CA LYS A 434 15.93 14.25 33.89
C LYS A 434 15.18 15.55 34.21
N GLN A 435 14.30 16.01 33.31
CA GLN A 435 13.49 17.21 33.54
C GLN A 435 12.61 17.08 34.78
N LEU A 436 11.93 15.92 34.95
CA LEU A 436 11.08 15.66 36.10
C LEU A 436 11.87 15.64 37.41
N ILE A 437 13.03 14.98 37.44
CA ILE A 437 13.90 14.88 38.60
C ILE A 437 14.45 16.28 38.97
N THR A 438 14.83 17.10 38.00
CA THR A 438 15.36 18.45 38.20
C THR A 438 14.29 19.41 38.77
N LEU A 439 13.01 19.15 38.47
CA LEU A 439 11.87 19.93 39.00
C LEU A 439 11.42 19.49 40.40
N SER A 440 12.01 18.43 40.95
CA SER A 440 11.63 17.81 42.21
C SER A 440 12.87 17.68 43.13
N ASP A 441 12.65 17.64 44.45
CA ASP A 441 13.72 17.59 45.45
C ASP A 441 14.25 16.12 45.60
N TYR A 442 14.87 15.58 44.54
CA TYR A 442 15.50 14.28 44.57
C TYR A 442 16.96 14.32 44.99
N ASP A 443 17.44 13.23 45.55
CA ASP A 443 18.85 13.03 45.93
C ASP A 443 19.77 13.18 44.70
N GLN A 444 20.93 13.80 44.90
CA GLN A 444 21.94 14.01 43.86
C GLN A 444 22.33 12.69 43.14
N ALA A 445 22.28 11.56 43.85
CA ALA A 445 22.57 10.26 43.28
C ALA A 445 21.61 9.87 42.13
N TYR A 446 20.33 10.29 42.19
CA TYR A 446 19.38 10.08 41.09
C TYR A 446 19.72 10.94 39.89
N ILE A 447 20.13 12.20 40.12
CA ILE A 447 20.53 13.13 39.07
C ILE A 447 21.77 12.60 38.35
N ASP A 448 22.78 12.17 39.09
CA ASP A 448 24.03 11.61 38.53
C ASP A 448 23.77 10.31 37.72
N ALA A 449 22.83 9.47 38.19
CA ALA A 449 22.47 8.25 37.49
C ALA A 449 21.76 8.55 36.16
N ILE A 450 20.79 9.47 36.13
CA ILE A 450 20.07 9.81 34.92
C ILE A 450 20.94 10.57 33.93
N ASP A 451 21.86 11.43 34.42
CA ASP A 451 22.85 12.09 33.57
C ASP A 451 23.73 11.09 32.84
N ARG A 452 24.17 10.05 33.52
CA ARG A 452 24.94 8.97 32.91
C ARG A 452 24.12 8.19 31.85
N VAL A 453 22.82 7.96 32.09
CA VAL A 453 21.93 7.33 31.10
C VAL A 453 21.77 8.22 29.89
N CYS A 454 21.57 9.54 30.09
CA CYS A 454 21.49 10.51 29.00
C CYS A 454 22.76 10.52 28.14
N GLU A 455 23.94 10.50 28.78
CA GLU A 455 25.23 10.50 28.09
C GLU A 455 25.44 9.21 27.28
N LEU A 456 25.12 8.04 27.85
CA LEU A 456 25.21 6.75 27.16
C LEU A 456 24.25 6.71 25.97
N ALA A 457 22.99 7.13 26.15
CA ALA A 457 22.00 7.14 25.09
C ALA A 457 22.39 8.12 23.97
N GLN A 458 22.93 9.28 24.30
CA GLN A 458 23.40 10.24 23.30
C GLN A 458 24.60 9.72 22.48
N ASN A 459 25.50 8.97 23.12
CA ASN A 459 26.62 8.34 22.41
C ASN A 459 26.13 7.22 21.50
N ASP A 460 25.12 6.46 21.92
CA ASP A 460 24.52 5.40 21.12
C ASP A 460 23.76 6.01 19.92
N ASP A 461 23.00 7.09 20.12
CA ASP A 461 22.32 7.82 19.06
C ASP A 461 23.30 8.35 17.99
N LYS A 462 24.43 8.90 18.38
CA LYS A 462 25.50 9.33 17.46
C LYS A 462 26.13 8.20 16.67
N ASN A 463 26.17 7.01 17.24
CA ASN A 463 26.76 5.83 16.58
C ASN A 463 25.82 5.21 15.53
N GLN A 464 24.52 5.55 15.51
CA GLN A 464 23.53 4.95 14.60
C GLN A 464 23.90 5.15 13.13
N PHE A 465 24.50 6.27 12.77
CA PHE A 465 24.96 6.52 11.40
C PHE A 465 26.01 5.49 10.95
N GLU A 466 27.01 5.21 11.77
CA GLU A 466 28.05 4.21 11.46
C GLU A 466 27.49 2.78 11.46
N VAL A 467 26.59 2.44 12.39
CA VAL A 467 25.92 1.14 12.45
C VAL A 467 25.13 0.87 11.16
N HIS A 468 24.47 1.91 10.60
CA HIS A 468 23.62 1.78 9.42
C HIS A 468 24.31 2.26 8.12
N LYS A 469 25.61 2.44 8.13
CA LYS A 469 26.38 3.00 7.00
C LYS A 469 26.15 2.26 5.69
N ASP A 470 26.12 0.93 5.71
CA ASP A 470 25.90 0.13 4.50
C ASP A 470 24.46 0.22 3.98
N TYR A 471 23.49 0.37 4.86
CA TYR A 471 22.12 0.65 4.46
C TYR A 471 22.03 2.03 3.79
N ILE A 472 22.58 3.06 4.42
CA ILE A 472 22.57 4.44 3.93
C ILE A 472 23.23 4.51 2.55
N LYS A 473 24.41 3.93 2.38
CA LYS A 473 25.10 3.88 1.08
C LYS A 473 24.22 3.28 -0.01
N ARG A 474 23.63 2.10 0.25
CA ARG A 474 22.75 1.44 -0.73
C ARG A 474 21.55 2.29 -1.10
N ARG A 475 20.93 2.93 -0.11
CA ARG A 475 19.76 3.78 -0.33
C ARG A 475 20.10 5.03 -1.13
N LEU A 476 21.21 5.69 -0.82
CA LEU A 476 21.70 6.84 -1.61
C LEU A 476 21.97 6.43 -3.06
N TYR A 477 22.63 5.31 -3.28
CA TYR A 477 22.93 4.80 -4.61
C TYR A 477 21.65 4.40 -5.37
N GLN A 478 20.75 3.70 -4.72
CA GLN A 478 19.45 3.36 -5.30
C GLN A 478 18.70 4.61 -5.75
N THR A 479 18.58 5.60 -4.87
CA THR A 479 17.86 6.84 -5.16
C THR A 479 18.52 7.64 -6.30
N ALA A 480 19.85 7.71 -6.32
CA ALA A 480 20.60 8.37 -7.38
C ALA A 480 20.39 7.68 -8.73
N LEU A 481 20.44 6.34 -8.78
CA LEU A 481 20.16 5.57 -10.00
C LEU A 481 18.71 5.75 -10.46
N GLU A 482 17.76 5.71 -9.55
CA GLU A 482 16.34 5.88 -9.85
C GLU A 482 16.08 7.27 -10.45
N SER A 483 16.68 8.30 -9.87
CA SER A 483 16.59 9.68 -10.34
C SER A 483 17.25 9.90 -11.71
N GLU A 484 18.37 9.25 -11.99
CA GLU A 484 19.14 9.47 -13.23
C GLU A 484 18.74 8.57 -14.39
N PHE A 485 18.40 7.29 -14.08
CA PHE A 485 18.18 6.25 -15.10
C PHE A 485 16.86 5.51 -14.96
N GLY A 486 16.02 5.90 -13.98
CA GLY A 486 14.73 5.28 -13.74
C GLY A 486 14.78 3.98 -12.91
N THR A 487 13.60 3.52 -12.54
CA THR A 487 13.36 2.42 -11.60
C THR A 487 13.99 1.08 -12.02
N THR A 488 13.93 0.75 -13.32
CA THR A 488 14.48 -0.51 -13.84
C THR A 488 15.97 -0.66 -13.54
N ARG A 489 16.75 0.41 -13.74
CA ARG A 489 18.19 0.37 -13.46
C ARG A 489 18.50 0.33 -11.98
N ALA A 490 17.74 1.04 -11.16
CA ALA A 490 17.86 1.00 -9.71
C ALA A 490 17.61 -0.42 -9.15
N TYR A 491 16.57 -1.10 -9.65
CA TYR A 491 16.32 -2.50 -9.27
C TYR A 491 17.48 -3.41 -9.66
N ARG A 492 17.95 -3.35 -10.91
CA ARG A 492 19.00 -4.22 -11.41
C ARG A 492 20.33 -4.03 -10.67
N ASP A 493 20.76 -2.78 -10.48
CA ASP A 493 22.12 -2.45 -10.06
C ASP A 493 22.25 -2.18 -8.55
N ALA A 494 21.16 -1.77 -7.86
CA ALA A 494 21.20 -1.38 -6.46
C ALA A 494 20.26 -2.15 -5.53
N ILE A 495 19.23 -2.81 -6.03
CA ILE A 495 18.27 -3.53 -5.17
C ILE A 495 18.57 -5.03 -5.19
N ILE A 496 18.41 -5.67 -6.33
CA ILE A 496 18.47 -7.14 -6.46
C ILE A 496 19.79 -7.74 -5.96
N PRO A 497 20.99 -7.21 -6.31
CA PRO A 497 22.25 -7.82 -5.91
C PRO A 497 22.47 -7.88 -4.39
N TYR A 498 21.79 -7.00 -3.65
CA TYR A 498 21.96 -6.87 -2.18
C TYR A 498 20.77 -7.45 -1.38
N ARG A 499 19.83 -8.12 -2.04
CA ARG A 499 18.61 -8.67 -1.42
C ARG A 499 18.87 -10.10 -0.96
N LEU A 500 19.15 -10.26 0.32
CA LEU A 500 19.39 -11.56 0.96
C LEU A 500 18.18 -12.51 0.87
N ASP A 501 16.98 -11.97 0.87
CA ASP A 501 15.74 -12.73 0.73
C ASP A 501 15.58 -13.34 -0.67
N ILE A 502 15.99 -12.62 -1.73
CA ILE A 502 16.02 -13.16 -3.10
C ILE A 502 17.05 -14.30 -3.17
N GLN A 503 18.26 -14.08 -2.65
CA GLN A 503 19.30 -15.10 -2.60
C GLN A 503 18.87 -16.33 -1.78
N PHE A 504 18.16 -16.11 -0.68
CA PHE A 504 17.60 -17.18 0.15
C PHE A 504 16.53 -17.97 -0.60
N ALA A 505 15.61 -17.31 -1.31
CA ALA A 505 14.61 -17.96 -2.15
C ALA A 505 15.27 -18.80 -3.26
N GLU A 506 16.30 -18.25 -3.94
CA GLU A 506 17.10 -18.93 -4.95
C GLU A 506 17.75 -20.21 -4.39
N MET A 507 18.34 -20.13 -3.20
CA MET A 507 18.95 -21.28 -2.52
C MET A 507 17.91 -22.37 -2.20
N LYS A 508 16.72 -21.98 -1.71
CA LYS A 508 15.66 -22.94 -1.38
C LYS A 508 15.11 -23.63 -2.61
N LEU A 509 14.97 -22.92 -3.73
CA LEU A 509 14.55 -23.49 -5.01
C LEU A 509 15.58 -24.48 -5.57
N LYS A 510 16.88 -24.16 -5.53
CA LYS A 510 17.96 -25.08 -5.95
C LYS A 510 17.90 -26.42 -5.22
N ASN A 511 17.64 -26.38 -3.90
CA ASN A 511 17.57 -27.59 -3.08
C ASN A 511 16.36 -28.51 -3.41
N LYS A 512 15.28 -27.96 -3.94
CA LYS A 512 14.10 -28.72 -4.38
C LYS A 512 14.22 -29.27 -5.80
N ASN A 513 15.10 -28.73 -6.64
CA ASN A 513 15.21 -29.14 -8.03
C ASN A 513 16.32 -30.22 -8.20
N PRO A 514 15.98 -31.48 -8.54
CA PRO A 514 16.99 -32.54 -8.73
C PRO A 514 17.96 -32.29 -9.90
N LYS A 515 17.64 -31.37 -10.84
CA LYS A 515 18.54 -30.98 -11.94
C LYS A 515 19.72 -30.10 -11.52
N PHE A 516 19.74 -29.57 -10.30
CA PHE A 516 20.83 -28.74 -9.76
C PHE A 516 21.59 -29.39 -8.59
N LYS A 517 21.45 -30.72 -8.41
CA LYS A 517 22.27 -31.48 -7.48
C LYS A 517 23.54 -31.96 -8.20
N GLU A 518 24.45 -31.03 -8.51
CA GLU A 518 25.86 -31.31 -8.81
C GLU A 518 26.74 -30.25 -8.16
#